data_8a1852dcb4d58cfa78e360d422fc1508
#
_entry.id   8a1852dcb4d58cfa78e360d422fc1508
#
_cell.length_a   1.000
_cell.length_b   1.000
_cell.length_c   1.000
_cell.angle_alpha   90.00
_cell.angle_beta   90.00
_cell.angle_gamma   90.00
#
_symmetry.space_group_name_H-M   'P 1'
#
loop_
_entity.id
_entity.type
_entity.pdbx_description
1 polymer ?
#
loop_
_entity_poly.entity_id
_entity_poly.type
_entity_poly.pdbx_seq_one_letter_code
_entity_poly.pdbx_strand_id
1 'polypeptide(L)'
;SAAQTLIDELTDDYGNTLYAELAQLLEARLAVQEGDLAAAKAALESVADGSSRRYVQSLAWLRLARIELAEGNPEAALELLDQPITDTLAAQQANVRGDAHLALGQPEQAREAWQAALEIAQTQNQPLYGVQFKLDDIGAEEANQ
;
A
#
# COMPACT_ATOMS: atom_id res chain seq x y z
N SER A 1 -25.05 -1.39 4.58
CA SER A 1 -24.83 -2.65 5.34
C SER A 1 -24.66 -2.32 6.83
N ALA A 2 -24.81 -3.33 7.71
CA ALA A 2 -24.56 -3.14 9.14
C ALA A 2 -23.13 -2.64 9.42
N ALA A 3 -22.15 -3.07 8.65
CA ALA A 3 -20.77 -2.59 8.74
C ALA A 3 -20.69 -1.11 8.39
N GLN A 4 -21.37 -0.65 7.35
CA GLN A 4 -21.38 0.75 6.95
C GLN A 4 -22.00 1.65 8.04
N THR A 5 -23.11 1.22 8.62
CA THR A 5 -23.75 1.96 9.71
C THR A 5 -22.83 2.14 10.92
N LEU A 6 -22.11 1.08 11.30
CA LEU A 6 -21.13 1.16 12.41
C LEU A 6 -19.95 2.08 12.10
N ILE A 7 -19.48 2.08 10.84
CA ILE A 7 -18.41 2.97 10.39
C ILE A 7 -18.87 4.43 10.48
N ASP A 8 -20.06 4.73 9.98
CA ASP A 8 -20.65 6.07 10.02
C ASP A 8 -20.81 6.56 11.47
N GLU A 9 -21.35 5.72 12.36
CA GLU A 9 -21.46 6.04 13.80
C GLU A 9 -20.10 6.30 14.46
N LEU A 10 -19.08 5.47 14.17
CA LEU A 10 -17.73 5.65 14.70
C LEU A 10 -17.07 6.94 14.19
N THR A 11 -17.30 7.29 12.93
CA THR A 11 -16.74 8.50 12.34
C THR A 11 -17.42 9.75 12.87
N ASP A 12 -18.74 9.71 13.04
CA ASP A 12 -19.52 10.85 13.53
C ASP A 12 -19.33 11.10 15.03
N ASP A 13 -19.32 10.03 15.83
CA ASP A 13 -19.28 10.14 17.30
C ASP A 13 -17.85 10.36 17.84
N TYR A 14 -16.84 9.85 17.16
CA TYR A 14 -15.45 9.82 17.66
C TYR A 14 -14.46 10.64 16.85
N GLY A 15 -14.87 11.27 15.74
CA GLY A 15 -14.09 12.24 14.96
C GLY A 15 -12.65 11.80 14.67
N ASN A 16 -11.67 12.61 15.09
CA ASN A 16 -10.24 12.38 14.85
C ASN A 16 -9.60 11.36 15.82
N THR A 17 -10.36 10.40 16.32
CA THR A 17 -9.82 9.33 17.15
C THR A 17 -9.20 8.22 16.32
N LEU A 18 -8.37 7.39 16.95
CA LEU A 18 -7.83 6.17 16.33
C LEU A 18 -8.97 5.25 15.82
N TYR A 19 -10.08 5.18 16.52
CA TYR A 19 -11.22 4.35 16.13
C TYR A 19 -11.87 4.83 14.84
N ALA A 20 -12.04 6.14 14.65
CA ALA A 20 -12.54 6.71 13.41
C ALA A 20 -11.58 6.45 12.24
N GLU A 21 -10.28 6.61 12.45
CA GLU A 21 -9.26 6.30 11.42
C GLU A 21 -9.26 4.81 11.04
N LEU A 22 -9.37 3.91 12.01
CA LEU A 22 -9.48 2.48 11.75
C LEU A 22 -10.78 2.13 11.02
N ALA A 23 -11.89 2.81 11.34
CA ALA A 23 -13.16 2.66 10.64
C ALA A 23 -13.02 3.08 9.16
N GLN A 24 -12.37 4.21 8.88
CA GLN A 24 -12.10 4.65 7.50
C GLN A 24 -11.19 3.69 6.74
N LEU A 25 -10.16 3.12 7.40
CA LEU A 25 -9.32 2.08 6.79
C LEU A 25 -10.10 0.80 6.47
N LEU A 26 -11.07 0.44 7.32
CA LEU A 26 -11.98 -0.68 7.07
C LEU A 26 -12.96 -0.37 5.93
N GLU A 27 -13.50 0.84 5.88
CA GLU A 27 -14.35 1.32 4.78
C GLU A 27 -13.62 1.19 3.43
N ALA A 28 -12.38 1.68 3.36
CA ALA A 28 -11.55 1.54 2.19
C ALA A 28 -11.36 0.09 1.76
N ARG A 29 -11.16 -0.82 2.72
CA ARG A 29 -11.03 -2.25 2.44
C ARG A 29 -12.31 -2.85 1.88
N LEU A 30 -13.46 -2.51 2.45
CA LEU A 30 -14.76 -2.96 1.95
C LEU A 30 -15.03 -2.44 0.54
N ALA A 31 -14.75 -1.18 0.28
CA ALA A 31 -14.88 -0.57 -1.05
C ALA A 31 -14.02 -1.29 -2.10
N VAL A 32 -12.77 -1.64 -1.77
CA VAL A 32 -11.92 -2.46 -2.66
C VAL A 32 -12.55 -3.82 -2.94
N GLN A 33 -13.11 -4.48 -1.94
CA GLN A 33 -13.77 -5.78 -2.10
C GLN A 33 -15.02 -5.70 -2.99
N GLU A 34 -15.71 -4.57 -2.95
CA GLU A 34 -16.90 -4.28 -3.79
C GLU A 34 -16.53 -3.76 -5.19
N GLY A 35 -15.24 -3.50 -5.43
CA GLY A 35 -14.73 -2.95 -6.70
C GLY A 35 -14.91 -1.44 -6.83
N ASP A 36 -15.31 -0.75 -5.77
CA ASP A 36 -15.43 0.71 -5.73
C ASP A 36 -14.09 1.36 -5.33
N LEU A 37 -13.18 1.42 -6.29
CA LEU A 37 -11.84 1.99 -6.05
C LEU A 37 -11.91 3.50 -5.77
N ALA A 38 -12.91 4.21 -6.29
CA ALA A 38 -13.07 5.64 -6.03
C ALA A 38 -13.43 5.91 -4.57
N ALA A 39 -14.38 5.16 -4.00
CA ALA A 39 -14.71 5.24 -2.57
C ALA A 39 -13.53 4.82 -1.70
N ALA A 40 -12.80 3.76 -2.08
CA ALA A 40 -11.61 3.32 -1.38
C ALA A 40 -10.52 4.41 -1.33
N LYS A 41 -10.25 5.07 -2.45
CA LYS A 41 -9.29 6.18 -2.53
C LYS A 41 -9.71 7.34 -1.64
N ALA A 42 -10.97 7.78 -1.73
CA ALA A 42 -11.47 8.88 -0.91
C ALA A 42 -11.31 8.62 0.61
N ALA A 43 -11.63 7.42 1.08
CA ALA A 43 -11.46 7.04 2.48
C ALA A 43 -9.98 7.04 2.89
N LEU A 44 -9.09 6.51 2.05
CA LEU A 44 -7.64 6.48 2.34
C LEU A 44 -7.00 7.86 2.28
N GLU A 45 -7.39 8.73 1.35
CA GLU A 45 -6.94 10.13 1.26
C GLU A 45 -7.33 10.89 2.52
N SER A 46 -8.56 10.72 3.00
CA SER A 46 -9.01 11.31 4.26
C SER A 46 -8.12 10.92 5.44
N VAL A 47 -7.70 9.65 5.53
CA VAL A 47 -6.78 9.17 6.57
C VAL A 47 -5.37 9.73 6.35
N ALA A 48 -4.86 9.71 5.13
CA ALA A 48 -3.53 10.20 4.78
C ALA A 48 -3.35 11.68 5.11
N ASP A 49 -4.37 12.50 4.84
CA ASP A 49 -4.34 13.95 5.07
C ASP A 49 -4.68 14.34 6.51
N GLY A 50 -5.54 13.58 7.16
CA GLY A 50 -6.09 13.92 8.48
C GLY A 50 -5.40 13.28 9.67
N SER A 51 -4.70 12.15 9.48
CA SER A 51 -4.10 11.42 10.60
C SER A 51 -2.83 12.10 11.10
N SER A 52 -2.72 12.28 12.41
CA SER A 52 -1.47 12.66 13.09
C SER A 52 -0.61 11.44 13.48
N ARG A 53 -1.13 10.24 13.28
CA ARG A 53 -0.46 8.98 13.62
C ARG A 53 0.35 8.49 12.43
N ARG A 54 1.67 8.59 12.53
CA ARG A 54 2.60 8.27 11.44
C ARG A 54 2.37 6.88 10.85
N TYR A 55 2.12 5.87 11.67
CA TYR A 55 1.86 4.51 11.18
C TYR A 55 0.56 4.43 10.36
N VAL A 56 -0.52 5.02 10.87
CA VAL A 56 -1.84 5.01 10.20
C VAL A 56 -1.78 5.77 8.88
N GLN A 57 -1.14 6.93 8.87
CA GLN A 57 -0.90 7.73 7.68
C GLN A 57 -0.04 6.97 6.65
N SER A 58 1.04 6.33 7.08
CA SER A 58 1.90 5.51 6.23
C SER A 58 1.15 4.33 5.62
N LEU A 59 0.28 3.69 6.39
CA LEU A 59 -0.54 2.59 5.90
C LEU A 59 -1.54 3.07 4.83
N ALA A 60 -2.10 4.27 4.98
CA ALA A 60 -2.99 4.87 3.99
C ALA A 60 -2.24 5.14 2.66
N TRP A 61 -1.07 5.76 2.70
CA TRP A 61 -0.25 5.98 1.50
C TRP A 61 0.13 4.67 0.80
N LEU A 62 0.52 3.66 1.57
CA LEU A 62 0.89 2.36 1.01
C LEU A 62 -0.29 1.68 0.30
N ARG A 63 -1.49 1.77 0.88
CA ARG A 63 -2.71 1.23 0.27
C ARG A 63 -3.14 2.02 -0.95
N LEU A 64 -3.05 3.36 -0.92
CA LEU A 64 -3.29 4.22 -2.08
C LEU A 64 -2.34 3.86 -3.23
N ALA A 65 -1.05 3.68 -2.96
CA ALA A 65 -0.08 3.28 -3.98
C ALA A 65 -0.46 1.95 -4.66
N ARG A 66 -0.98 0.99 -3.90
CA ARG A 66 -1.45 -0.28 -4.47
C ARG A 66 -2.70 -0.10 -5.35
N ILE A 67 -3.61 0.80 -4.98
CA ILE A 67 -4.78 1.12 -5.81
C ILE A 67 -4.33 1.80 -7.10
N GLU A 68 -3.43 2.78 -7.04
CA GLU A 68 -2.89 3.43 -8.24
C GLU A 68 -2.25 2.43 -9.19
N LEU A 69 -1.50 1.45 -8.67
CA LEU A 69 -0.95 0.37 -9.50
C LEU A 69 -2.04 -0.49 -10.14
N ALA A 70 -3.09 -0.82 -9.41
CA ALA A 70 -4.21 -1.60 -9.93
C ALA A 70 -4.98 -0.85 -11.03
N GLU A 71 -5.01 0.47 -10.97
CA GLU A 71 -5.62 1.36 -11.98
C GLU A 71 -4.67 1.65 -13.16
N GLY A 72 -3.42 1.19 -13.12
CA GLY A 72 -2.43 1.39 -14.18
C GLY A 72 -1.69 2.73 -14.11
N ASN A 73 -1.57 3.30 -12.93
CA ASN A 73 -0.92 4.59 -12.66
C ASN A 73 0.38 4.41 -11.84
N PRO A 74 1.42 3.75 -12.36
CA PRO A 74 2.61 3.43 -11.58
C PRO A 74 3.41 4.67 -11.14
N GLU A 75 3.39 5.76 -11.89
CA GLU A 75 4.04 7.01 -11.51
C GLU A 75 3.37 7.62 -10.25
N ALA A 76 2.04 7.65 -10.21
CA ALA A 76 1.30 8.11 -9.03
C ALA A 76 1.56 7.22 -7.81
N ALA A 77 1.71 5.91 -8.02
CA ALA A 77 2.10 5.00 -6.96
C ALA A 77 3.49 5.33 -6.39
N LEU A 78 4.48 5.63 -7.24
CA LEU A 78 5.82 6.03 -6.79
C LEU A 78 5.79 7.33 -6.00
N GLU A 79 5.02 8.34 -6.40
CA GLU A 79 4.86 9.59 -5.67
C GLU A 79 4.30 9.36 -4.25
N LEU A 80 3.34 8.47 -4.10
CA LEU A 80 2.79 8.06 -2.79
C LEU A 80 3.82 7.32 -1.94
N LEU A 81 4.67 6.50 -2.56
CA LEU A 81 5.75 5.78 -1.88
C LEU A 81 6.93 6.66 -1.49
N ASP A 82 7.03 7.88 -2.02
CA ASP A 82 8.03 8.88 -1.62
C ASP A 82 7.61 9.70 -0.40
N GLN A 83 6.37 9.52 0.08
CA GLN A 83 5.93 10.07 1.36
C GLN A 83 6.73 9.48 2.53
N PRO A 84 6.80 10.16 3.70
CA PRO A 84 7.60 9.72 4.84
C PRO A 84 6.97 8.51 5.55
N ILE A 85 7.00 7.37 4.87
CA ILE A 85 6.49 6.10 5.38
C ILE A 85 7.37 5.60 6.54
N THR A 86 6.74 5.15 7.60
CA THR A 86 7.43 4.66 8.80
C THR A 86 8.28 3.42 8.50
N ASP A 87 9.42 3.30 9.18
CA ASP A 87 10.37 2.20 9.00
C ASP A 87 9.73 0.81 9.22
N THR A 88 8.72 0.71 10.06
CA THR A 88 7.96 -0.53 10.27
C THR A 88 7.32 -1.07 8.99
N LEU A 89 7.00 -0.19 8.03
CA LEU A 89 6.41 -0.54 6.74
C LEU A 89 7.43 -0.47 5.58
N ALA A 90 8.72 -0.29 5.86
CA ALA A 90 9.74 -0.10 4.84
C ALA A 90 9.87 -1.29 3.88
N ALA A 91 9.73 -2.52 4.37
CA ALA A 91 9.76 -3.71 3.51
C ALA A 91 8.58 -3.75 2.52
N GLN A 92 7.39 -3.44 3.00
CA GLN A 92 6.19 -3.35 2.16
C GLN A 92 6.29 -2.19 1.16
N GLN A 93 6.84 -1.05 1.58
CA GLN A 93 7.10 0.09 0.71
C GLN A 93 8.02 -0.30 -0.44
N ALA A 94 9.15 -0.96 -0.14
CA ALA A 94 10.10 -1.42 -1.15
C ALA A 94 9.48 -2.46 -2.10
N ASN A 95 8.64 -3.37 -1.58
CA ASN A 95 7.93 -4.34 -2.40
C ASN A 95 6.99 -3.66 -3.41
N VAL A 96 6.16 -2.72 -2.97
CA VAL A 96 5.23 -2.00 -3.85
C VAL A 96 6.00 -1.11 -4.85
N ARG A 97 7.14 -0.55 -4.44
CA ARG A 97 8.04 0.20 -5.34
C ARG A 97 8.57 -0.68 -6.47
N GLY A 98 8.94 -1.92 -6.17
CA GLY A 98 9.31 -2.90 -7.19
C GLY A 98 8.19 -3.19 -8.19
N ASP A 99 6.96 -3.35 -7.69
CA ASP A 99 5.79 -3.55 -8.55
C ASP A 99 5.55 -2.34 -9.47
N ALA A 100 5.73 -1.13 -8.98
CA ALA A 100 5.60 0.10 -9.76
C ALA A 100 6.68 0.20 -10.85
N HIS A 101 7.93 -0.11 -10.53
CA HIS A 101 9.01 -0.12 -11.52
C HIS A 101 8.78 -1.18 -12.59
N LEU A 102 8.30 -2.37 -12.23
CA LEU A 102 7.95 -3.39 -13.22
C LEU A 102 6.85 -2.91 -14.16
N ALA A 103 5.80 -2.27 -13.64
CA ALA A 103 4.72 -1.70 -14.42
C ALA A 103 5.19 -0.61 -15.40
N LEU A 104 6.28 0.08 -15.07
CA LEU A 104 6.96 1.07 -15.92
C LEU A 104 7.91 0.45 -16.95
N GLY A 105 8.04 -0.88 -17.00
CA GLY A 105 9.00 -1.54 -17.85
C GLY A 105 10.46 -1.36 -17.41
N GLN A 106 10.69 -1.22 -16.13
CA GLN A 106 11.99 -1.01 -15.49
C GLN A 106 12.40 -2.24 -14.65
N PRO A 107 12.73 -3.38 -15.27
CA PRO A 107 12.95 -4.63 -14.55
C PRO A 107 14.14 -4.59 -13.60
N GLU A 108 15.20 -3.85 -13.91
CA GLU A 108 16.37 -3.73 -13.04
C GLU A 108 16.02 -3.01 -11.74
N GLN A 109 15.30 -1.88 -11.81
CA GLN A 109 14.83 -1.14 -10.67
C GLN A 109 13.82 -1.96 -9.83
N ALA A 110 12.96 -2.73 -10.51
CA ALA A 110 12.05 -3.64 -9.83
C ALA A 110 12.80 -4.69 -9.02
N ARG A 111 13.82 -5.32 -9.61
CA ARG A 111 14.68 -6.30 -8.95
C ARG A 111 15.38 -5.70 -7.72
N GLU A 112 16.01 -4.54 -7.88
CA GLU A 112 16.69 -3.84 -6.78
C GLU A 112 15.73 -3.55 -5.62
N ALA A 113 14.53 -3.05 -5.92
CA ALA A 113 13.52 -2.74 -4.91
C ALA A 113 13.02 -4.00 -4.18
N TRP A 114 12.79 -5.11 -4.89
CA TRP A 114 12.35 -6.36 -4.25
C TRP A 114 13.47 -7.02 -3.45
N GLN A 115 14.72 -6.94 -3.87
CA GLN A 115 15.87 -7.40 -3.07
C GLN A 115 15.98 -6.60 -1.77
N ALA A 116 15.87 -5.26 -1.86
CA ALA A 116 15.84 -4.40 -0.69
C ALA A 116 14.68 -4.75 0.25
N ALA A 117 13.48 -5.04 -0.29
CA ALA A 117 12.33 -5.46 0.51
C ALA A 117 12.62 -6.73 1.34
N LEU A 118 13.25 -7.74 0.73
CA LEU A 118 13.62 -8.97 1.43
C LEU A 118 14.70 -8.74 2.50
N GLU A 119 15.71 -7.92 2.21
CA GLU A 119 16.77 -7.58 3.18
C GLU A 119 16.20 -6.82 4.38
N ILE A 120 15.32 -5.83 4.14
CA ILE A 120 14.66 -5.09 5.22
C ILE A 120 13.79 -6.03 6.05
N ALA A 121 12.98 -6.87 5.42
CA ALA A 121 12.11 -7.83 6.10
C ALA A 121 12.91 -8.80 6.97
N GLN A 122 14.04 -9.29 6.47
CA GLN A 122 14.95 -10.15 7.22
C GLN A 122 15.54 -9.42 8.44
N THR A 123 16.02 -8.19 8.25
CA THR A 123 16.58 -7.37 9.33
C THR A 123 15.54 -7.07 10.42
N GLN A 124 14.30 -6.82 10.02
CA GLN A 124 13.19 -6.53 10.93
C GLN A 124 12.54 -7.79 11.52
N ASN A 125 13.00 -8.98 11.10
CA ASN A 125 12.40 -10.27 11.47
C ASN A 125 10.89 -10.32 11.18
N GLN A 126 10.50 -9.74 10.04
CA GLN A 126 9.11 -9.69 9.56
C GLN A 126 8.97 -10.57 8.32
N PRO A 127 7.97 -11.45 8.26
CA PRO A 127 7.74 -12.25 7.05
C PRO A 127 7.23 -11.37 5.90
N LEU A 128 7.81 -11.54 4.72
CA LEU A 128 7.38 -10.90 3.49
C LEU A 128 7.16 -11.97 2.41
N TYR A 129 5.90 -12.24 2.12
CA TYR A 129 5.51 -13.32 1.21
C TYR A 129 5.44 -12.85 -0.26
N GLY A 130 5.75 -13.75 -1.18
CA GLY A 130 5.55 -13.56 -2.61
C GLY A 130 6.65 -12.80 -3.34
N VAL A 131 7.54 -12.10 -2.65
CA VAL A 131 8.60 -11.28 -3.28
C VAL A 131 9.65 -12.16 -3.96
N GLN A 132 10.01 -13.30 -3.37
CA GLN A 132 10.96 -14.23 -3.98
C GLN A 132 10.44 -14.76 -5.32
N PHE A 133 9.15 -15.06 -5.42
CA PHE A 133 8.53 -15.49 -6.69
C PHE A 133 8.63 -14.41 -7.78
N LYS A 134 8.48 -13.15 -7.44
CA LYS A 134 8.64 -12.03 -8.37
C LYS A 134 10.07 -11.94 -8.90
N LEU A 135 11.06 -12.14 -8.04
CA LEU A 135 12.48 -12.16 -8.41
C LEU A 135 12.82 -13.35 -9.29
N ASP A 136 12.27 -14.52 -8.98
CA ASP A 136 12.48 -15.74 -9.77
C ASP A 136 11.86 -15.62 -11.17
N ASP A 137 10.66 -15.03 -11.26
CA ASP A 137 9.95 -14.78 -12.54
C ASP A 137 10.75 -13.85 -13.45
N ILE A 138 11.21 -12.72 -12.95
CA ILE A 138 12.02 -11.77 -13.72
C ILE A 138 13.32 -12.43 -14.22
N GLY A 139 13.97 -13.23 -13.39
CA GLY A 139 15.17 -13.96 -13.77
C GLY A 139 14.91 -15.02 -14.86
N ALA A 140 13.76 -15.67 -14.84
CA ALA A 140 13.36 -16.64 -15.84
C ALA A 140 13.04 -15.99 -17.20
N GLU A 141 12.41 -14.81 -17.20
CA GLU A 141 12.12 -14.05 -18.43
C GLU A 141 13.39 -13.60 -19.13
N GLU A 142 14.39 -13.13 -18.40
CA GLU A 142 15.69 -12.72 -18.93
C GLU A 142 16.49 -13.89 -19.50
N ALA A 143 16.44 -15.05 -18.85
CA ALA A 143 17.14 -16.24 -19.30
C ALA A 143 16.56 -16.81 -20.64
N ASN A 144 15.32 -16.44 -20.99
CA ASN A 144 14.63 -16.88 -22.20
C ASN A 144 14.75 -15.88 -23.38
N GLN A 145 15.43 -14.75 -23.20
CA GLN A 145 15.70 -13.75 -24.23
C GLN A 145 17.11 -13.93 -24.84
#